data_32d86a5a2c65e1cc71f3a0c990c52eb4
#
_entry.id   32d86a5a2c65e1cc71f3a0c990c52eb4
#
_cell.length_a   1.000
_cell.length_b   1.000
_cell.length_c   1.000
_cell.angle_alpha   90.00
_cell.angle_beta   90.00
_cell.angle_gamma   90.00
#
_symmetry.space_group_name_H-M   'P 1'
#
loop_
_entity.id
_entity.type
_entity.pdbx_description
1 polymer ?
#
loop_
_entity_poly.entity_id
_entity_poly.type
_entity_poly.pdbx_seq_one_letter_code
_entity_poly.pdbx_strand_id
1 'polypeptide(L)'
;MYIQCTKALLEKLKIEKSELLPTKSCEDGAAGFYSWHAHFITINRRKVVVCMNNLTRYTIVLYRPKAKDMMELESRIKEGIRTAFGEEGISEVVINEYIEKCGAVEYSKTAGRSMVANLNKICETVQWYADLLDEDTVIQKRISLSLGKYLVKFDGDYDHPEERLFRELCKMRNLSDSEWDRILEVENYQLKIRLDFENFDIWRRVLIPSSCTFQRLHCVIQETFGWFDYHLHEFRLIGEPEEADHKLPLYAYPIKMRIVDGEDPEVGEYLESDKYEVKFDTKTSLKDVFKDTDTCIYTYDFGDNWEHVITLEKVIENNNRFPVLLERNGERPPEDVGGESGFEEYMRIISDKNHPEHEAMLQWSEITKEKERTIEEINRRMNYFFR
;
A
#
# COMPACT_ATOMS: atom_id res chain seq x y z
N MET A 1 6.91 -21.43 -18.92
CA MET A 1 6.14 -20.15 -19.07
C MET A 1 5.94 -19.87 -20.55
N TYR A 2 4.71 -19.56 -20.96
CA TYR A 2 4.43 -19.30 -22.36
C TYR A 2 4.10 -17.81 -22.55
N ILE A 3 4.94 -17.06 -23.30
CA ILE A 3 4.78 -15.61 -23.47
C ILE A 3 4.34 -15.30 -24.89
N GLN A 4 3.13 -14.78 -25.02
CA GLN A 4 2.50 -14.43 -26.27
C GLN A 4 2.72 -12.93 -26.55
N CYS A 5 3.69 -12.65 -27.42
CA CYS A 5 4.17 -11.29 -27.67
C CYS A 5 3.48 -10.64 -28.86
N THR A 6 3.18 -9.34 -28.74
CA THR A 6 2.81 -8.54 -29.90
C THR A 6 3.98 -8.39 -30.87
N LYS A 7 3.67 -8.09 -32.14
CA LYS A 7 4.68 -7.88 -33.18
C LYS A 7 5.71 -6.82 -32.75
N ALA A 8 5.26 -5.72 -32.15
CA ALA A 8 6.12 -4.64 -31.69
C ALA A 8 7.13 -5.11 -30.62
N LEU A 9 6.72 -5.99 -29.70
CA LEU A 9 7.63 -6.55 -28.70
C LEU A 9 8.60 -7.54 -29.31
N LEU A 10 8.14 -8.47 -30.17
CA LEU A 10 9.01 -9.43 -30.87
C LEU A 10 10.13 -8.77 -31.66
N GLU A 11 9.82 -7.68 -32.37
CA GLU A 11 10.81 -6.88 -33.11
C GLU A 11 11.87 -6.27 -32.15
N LYS A 12 11.46 -5.84 -30.94
CA LYS A 12 12.38 -5.31 -29.93
C LYS A 12 13.25 -6.37 -29.28
N LEU A 13 12.72 -7.59 -29.12
CA LEU A 13 13.45 -8.73 -28.57
C LEU A 13 14.39 -9.37 -29.60
N LYS A 14 14.23 -9.06 -30.90
CA LYS A 14 14.97 -9.66 -32.02
C LYS A 14 14.82 -11.19 -32.08
N ILE A 15 13.67 -11.72 -31.66
CA ILE A 15 13.35 -13.16 -31.72
C ILE A 15 13.03 -13.51 -33.18
N GLU A 16 13.76 -14.47 -33.75
CA GLU A 16 13.55 -14.93 -35.11
C GLU A 16 12.24 -15.74 -35.22
N LYS A 17 11.62 -15.71 -36.40
CA LYS A 17 10.36 -16.43 -36.63
C LYS A 17 10.49 -17.95 -36.40
N SER A 18 11.68 -18.51 -36.64
CA SER A 18 12.02 -19.91 -36.43
C SER A 18 12.07 -20.33 -34.97
N GLU A 19 12.26 -19.36 -34.06
CA GLU A 19 12.32 -19.60 -32.60
C GLU A 19 10.93 -19.51 -31.96
N LEU A 20 9.92 -19.03 -32.70
CA LEU A 20 8.57 -18.92 -32.20
C LEU A 20 7.82 -20.24 -32.26
N LEU A 21 7.21 -20.62 -31.16
CA LEU A 21 6.26 -21.71 -31.13
C LEU A 21 4.98 -21.41 -31.92
N PRO A 22 4.28 -22.47 -32.40
CA PRO A 22 2.96 -22.29 -32.97
C PRO A 22 2.02 -21.56 -31.98
N THR A 23 1.29 -20.56 -32.49
CA THR A 23 0.33 -19.82 -31.68
C THR A 23 -0.79 -20.75 -31.19
N LYS A 24 -0.99 -20.82 -29.89
CA LYS A 24 -2.05 -21.59 -29.24
C LYS A 24 -2.96 -20.64 -28.47
N SER A 25 -4.26 -20.92 -28.40
CA SER A 25 -5.11 -20.29 -27.41
C SER A 25 -4.79 -20.93 -26.05
N CYS A 26 -4.35 -20.08 -25.10
CA CYS A 26 -4.03 -20.49 -23.72
C CYS A 26 -4.76 -19.51 -22.79
N GLU A 27 -6.10 -19.51 -22.87
CA GLU A 27 -6.91 -18.55 -22.11
C GLU A 27 -7.45 -19.20 -20.82
N ASP A 28 -7.59 -20.53 -20.80
CA ASP A 28 -8.27 -21.26 -19.74
C ASP A 28 -7.37 -22.27 -19.00
N GLY A 29 -7.78 -22.59 -17.77
CA GLY A 29 -7.20 -23.62 -16.93
C GLY A 29 -5.71 -23.40 -16.62
N ALA A 30 -5.01 -24.48 -16.28
CA ALA A 30 -3.59 -24.42 -15.94
C ALA A 30 -2.73 -23.85 -17.07
N ALA A 31 -3.07 -24.12 -18.34
CA ALA A 31 -2.34 -23.54 -19.47
C ALA A 31 -2.43 -22.02 -19.51
N GLY A 32 -3.62 -21.45 -19.22
CA GLY A 32 -3.82 -19.99 -19.11
C GLY A 32 -3.09 -19.39 -17.92
N PHE A 33 -3.07 -20.09 -16.79
CA PHE A 33 -2.43 -19.62 -15.56
C PHE A 33 -0.91 -19.46 -15.68
N TYR A 34 -0.24 -20.30 -16.46
CA TYR A 34 1.22 -20.21 -16.71
C TYR A 34 1.56 -19.49 -18.02
N SER A 35 0.57 -18.85 -18.67
CA SER A 35 0.73 -18.12 -19.92
C SER A 35 0.47 -16.62 -19.74
N TRP A 36 1.23 -15.82 -20.48
CA TRP A 36 1.19 -14.37 -20.38
C TRP A 36 1.13 -13.73 -21.77
N HIS A 37 0.33 -12.69 -21.94
CA HIS A 37 0.42 -11.80 -23.09
C HIS A 37 1.32 -10.61 -22.76
N ALA A 38 2.21 -10.26 -23.68
CA ALA A 38 3.14 -9.17 -23.49
C ALA A 38 3.13 -8.17 -24.64
N HIS A 39 3.14 -6.88 -24.28
CA HIS A 39 3.18 -5.77 -25.22
C HIS A 39 4.26 -4.75 -24.83
N PHE A 40 4.76 -4.05 -25.86
CA PHE A 40 5.69 -2.94 -25.72
C PHE A 40 4.99 -1.63 -26.07
N ILE A 41 4.96 -0.69 -25.13
CA ILE A 41 4.42 0.66 -25.32
C ILE A 41 5.47 1.72 -24.99
N THR A 42 5.13 2.98 -25.23
CA THR A 42 5.97 4.13 -24.87
C THR A 42 5.15 5.12 -24.07
N ILE A 43 5.62 5.46 -22.87
CA ILE A 43 5.03 6.47 -21.99
C ILE A 43 6.10 7.54 -21.74
N ASN A 44 5.78 8.82 -21.93
CA ASN A 44 6.70 9.94 -21.73
C ASN A 44 8.07 9.73 -22.45
N ARG A 45 8.02 9.19 -23.69
CA ARG A 45 9.20 8.82 -24.50
C ARG A 45 10.06 7.70 -23.88
N ARG A 46 9.58 7.01 -22.85
CA ARG A 46 10.26 5.90 -22.19
C ARG A 46 9.62 4.56 -22.56
N LYS A 47 10.46 3.53 -22.65
CA LYS A 47 10.03 2.16 -22.96
C LYS A 47 9.27 1.56 -21.76
N VAL A 48 8.17 0.89 -22.05
CA VAL A 48 7.39 0.13 -21.05
C VAL A 48 7.02 -1.24 -21.62
N VAL A 49 7.25 -2.29 -20.87
CA VAL A 49 6.76 -3.64 -21.20
C VAL A 49 5.64 -3.98 -20.24
N VAL A 50 4.49 -4.33 -20.78
CA VAL A 50 3.30 -4.74 -20.02
C VAL A 50 3.08 -6.22 -20.26
N CYS A 51 3.08 -7.01 -19.18
CA CYS A 51 2.88 -8.47 -19.21
C CYS A 51 1.61 -8.81 -18.42
N MET A 52 0.58 -9.29 -19.09
CA MET A 52 -0.72 -9.65 -18.51
C MET A 52 -0.88 -11.17 -18.49
N ASN A 53 -1.20 -11.75 -17.33
CA ASN A 53 -1.52 -13.17 -17.21
C ASN A 53 -2.79 -13.52 -17.99
N ASN A 54 -2.78 -14.66 -18.69
CA ASN A 54 -3.91 -15.01 -19.57
C ASN A 54 -5.19 -15.36 -18.81
N LEU A 55 -5.09 -16.01 -17.67
CA LEU A 55 -6.24 -16.48 -16.91
C LEU A 55 -6.74 -15.40 -15.91
N THR A 56 -5.83 -14.81 -15.16
CA THR A 56 -6.18 -13.92 -14.05
C THR A 56 -6.20 -12.45 -14.44
N ARG A 57 -5.60 -12.07 -15.58
CA ARG A 57 -5.35 -10.68 -16.01
C ARG A 57 -4.42 -9.91 -15.07
N TYR A 58 -3.83 -10.58 -14.06
CA TYR A 58 -2.82 -9.95 -13.22
C TYR A 58 -1.66 -9.44 -14.08
N THR A 59 -1.17 -8.23 -13.81
CA THR A 59 -0.29 -7.54 -14.74
C THR A 59 1.02 -7.12 -14.09
N ILE A 60 2.14 -7.45 -14.73
CA ILE A 60 3.47 -6.99 -14.37
C ILE A 60 3.89 -5.89 -15.36
N VAL A 61 4.42 -4.80 -14.82
CA VAL A 61 4.88 -3.65 -15.61
C VAL A 61 6.38 -3.43 -15.40
N LEU A 62 7.12 -3.33 -16.52
CA LEU A 62 8.54 -3.01 -16.52
C LEU A 62 8.74 -1.66 -17.20
N TYR A 63 9.35 -0.70 -16.49
CA TYR A 63 9.59 0.66 -16.96
C TYR A 63 11.06 0.90 -17.27
N ARG A 64 11.34 1.58 -18.37
CA ARG A 64 12.70 1.91 -18.85
C ARG A 64 13.64 0.70 -18.92
N PRO A 65 13.19 -0.49 -19.39
CA PRO A 65 14.10 -1.63 -19.52
C PRO A 65 15.25 -1.27 -20.47
N LYS A 66 16.48 -1.50 -19.99
CA LYS A 66 17.70 -1.34 -20.77
C LYS A 66 17.86 -2.48 -21.78
N ALA A 67 18.83 -2.37 -22.68
CA ALA A 67 19.09 -3.42 -23.66
C ALA A 67 19.36 -4.81 -22.99
N LYS A 68 20.08 -4.82 -21.86
CA LYS A 68 20.31 -6.04 -21.08
C LYS A 68 19.00 -6.63 -20.54
N ASP A 69 18.12 -5.80 -19.98
CA ASP A 69 16.83 -6.26 -19.46
C ASP A 69 15.94 -6.85 -20.55
N MET A 70 16.02 -6.29 -21.78
CA MET A 70 15.30 -6.84 -22.93
C MET A 70 15.89 -8.16 -23.41
N MET A 71 17.20 -8.38 -23.32
CA MET A 71 17.84 -9.66 -23.61
C MET A 71 17.54 -10.74 -22.57
N GLU A 72 17.33 -10.31 -21.32
CA GLU A 72 17.03 -11.13 -20.17
C GLU A 72 15.54 -10.99 -19.75
N LEU A 73 14.63 -10.74 -20.70
CA LEU A 73 13.22 -10.43 -20.40
C LEU A 73 12.54 -11.51 -19.56
N GLU A 74 12.88 -12.77 -19.79
CA GLU A 74 12.43 -13.89 -18.98
C GLU A 74 12.72 -13.68 -17.49
N SER A 75 13.99 -13.39 -17.17
CA SER A 75 14.42 -13.17 -15.79
C SER A 75 13.72 -11.96 -15.18
N ARG A 76 13.53 -10.89 -15.95
CA ARG A 76 12.83 -9.68 -15.49
C ARG A 76 11.34 -9.91 -15.24
N ILE A 77 10.67 -10.71 -16.07
CA ILE A 77 9.26 -11.06 -15.83
C ILE A 77 9.15 -11.94 -14.57
N LYS A 78 10.00 -12.94 -14.40
CA LYS A 78 10.01 -13.80 -13.20
C LYS A 78 10.32 -12.99 -11.93
N GLU A 79 11.26 -12.06 -12.00
CA GLU A 79 11.58 -11.13 -10.91
C GLU A 79 10.38 -10.21 -10.61
N GLY A 80 9.72 -9.66 -11.64
CA GLY A 80 8.50 -8.87 -11.50
C GLY A 80 7.35 -9.63 -10.86
N ILE A 81 7.19 -10.92 -11.21
CA ILE A 81 6.22 -11.81 -10.57
C ILE A 81 6.58 -12.01 -9.09
N ARG A 82 7.84 -12.32 -8.75
CA ARG A 82 8.28 -12.46 -7.35
C ARG A 82 8.00 -11.21 -6.54
N THR A 83 8.38 -10.06 -7.09
CA THR A 83 8.19 -8.78 -6.42
C THR A 83 6.71 -8.49 -6.20
N ALA A 84 5.89 -8.56 -7.26
CA ALA A 84 4.47 -8.22 -7.15
C ALA A 84 3.69 -9.23 -6.28
N PHE A 85 3.93 -10.53 -6.41
CA PHE A 85 3.27 -11.54 -5.59
C PHE A 85 3.69 -11.43 -4.12
N GLY A 86 4.97 -11.15 -3.83
CA GLY A 86 5.43 -10.91 -2.47
C GLY A 86 4.77 -9.68 -1.83
N GLU A 87 4.62 -8.58 -2.57
CA GLU A 87 3.91 -7.38 -2.10
C GLU A 87 2.39 -7.62 -1.90
N GLU A 88 1.79 -8.60 -2.63
CA GLU A 88 0.44 -9.09 -2.35
C GLU A 88 0.37 -9.96 -1.08
N GLY A 89 1.49 -10.23 -0.43
CA GLY A 89 1.58 -11.07 0.77
C GLY A 89 1.59 -12.57 0.47
N ILE A 90 1.76 -12.99 -0.78
CA ILE A 90 1.88 -14.41 -1.14
C ILE A 90 3.21 -14.94 -0.60
N SER A 91 3.19 -16.08 0.09
CA SER A 91 4.39 -16.68 0.68
C SER A 91 5.44 -17.04 -0.36
N GLU A 92 6.71 -16.94 0.00
CA GLU A 92 7.83 -17.24 -0.90
C GLU A 92 7.77 -18.68 -1.40
N VAL A 93 7.30 -19.62 -0.57
CA VAL A 93 7.10 -21.02 -0.93
C VAL A 93 6.13 -21.14 -2.10
N VAL A 94 5.00 -20.44 -2.07
CA VAL A 94 3.98 -20.46 -3.13
C VAL A 94 4.49 -19.79 -4.39
N ILE A 95 5.22 -18.69 -4.26
CA ILE A 95 5.83 -17.98 -5.39
C ILE A 95 6.85 -18.88 -6.09
N ASN A 96 7.72 -19.56 -5.34
CA ASN A 96 8.72 -20.47 -5.88
C ASN A 96 8.06 -21.64 -6.61
N GLU A 97 7.02 -22.23 -6.04
CA GLU A 97 6.24 -23.30 -6.66
C GLU A 97 5.61 -22.85 -8.00
N TYR A 98 5.01 -21.64 -8.03
CA TYR A 98 4.46 -21.07 -9.25
C TYR A 98 5.53 -20.87 -10.34
N ILE A 99 6.68 -20.27 -9.98
CA ILE A 99 7.79 -20.03 -10.91
C ILE A 99 8.39 -21.36 -11.44
N GLU A 100 8.51 -22.36 -10.58
CA GLU A 100 8.99 -23.69 -10.98
C GLU A 100 8.02 -24.36 -11.97
N LYS A 101 6.71 -24.32 -11.70
CA LYS A 101 5.67 -24.83 -12.62
C LYS A 101 5.59 -24.05 -13.94
N CYS A 102 6.00 -22.80 -13.95
CA CYS A 102 6.15 -22.05 -15.21
C CYS A 102 7.20 -22.64 -16.15
N GLY A 103 8.25 -23.29 -15.63
CA GLY A 103 9.32 -23.90 -16.41
C GLY A 103 10.12 -22.92 -17.25
N ALA A 104 10.69 -23.41 -18.36
CA ALA A 104 11.40 -22.58 -19.33
C ALA A 104 10.44 -21.65 -20.08
N VAL A 105 10.94 -20.47 -20.50
CA VAL A 105 10.14 -19.52 -21.27
C VAL A 105 10.14 -19.89 -22.76
N GLU A 106 8.96 -19.92 -23.32
CA GLU A 106 8.70 -20.14 -24.74
C GLU A 106 7.92 -18.95 -25.30
N TYR A 107 8.28 -18.49 -26.48
CA TYR A 107 7.67 -17.33 -27.12
C TYR A 107 6.78 -17.71 -28.29
N SER A 108 5.68 -16.97 -28.45
CA SER A 108 4.84 -17.02 -29.65
C SER A 108 4.25 -15.65 -29.99
N LYS A 109 3.50 -15.59 -31.08
CA LYS A 109 2.64 -14.44 -31.37
C LYS A 109 1.42 -14.44 -30.45
N THR A 110 0.84 -13.26 -30.23
CA THR A 110 -0.45 -13.11 -29.53
C THR A 110 -1.53 -13.98 -30.17
N ALA A 111 -2.38 -14.56 -29.33
CA ALA A 111 -3.57 -15.32 -29.75
C ALA A 111 -4.83 -14.70 -29.12
N GLY A 112 -5.98 -14.94 -29.79
CA GLY A 112 -7.28 -14.48 -29.30
C GLY A 112 -7.52 -12.98 -29.43
N ARG A 113 -8.60 -12.59 -30.14
CA ARG A 113 -8.97 -11.18 -30.28
C ARG A 113 -9.33 -10.53 -28.94
N SER A 114 -10.00 -11.29 -28.07
CA SER A 114 -10.39 -10.86 -26.73
C SER A 114 -9.15 -10.55 -25.88
N MET A 115 -8.15 -11.43 -25.89
CA MET A 115 -6.89 -11.27 -25.16
C MET A 115 -6.13 -10.01 -25.58
N VAL A 116 -6.02 -9.80 -26.88
CA VAL A 116 -5.37 -8.60 -27.44
C VAL A 116 -6.12 -7.33 -27.05
N ALA A 117 -7.47 -7.37 -27.07
CA ALA A 117 -8.28 -6.23 -26.63
C ALA A 117 -8.09 -5.93 -25.13
N ASN A 118 -8.07 -6.96 -24.28
CA ASN A 118 -7.80 -6.80 -22.85
C ASN A 118 -6.38 -6.25 -22.60
N LEU A 119 -5.39 -6.77 -23.29
CA LEU A 119 -4.01 -6.28 -23.18
C LEU A 119 -3.91 -4.80 -23.59
N ASN A 120 -4.56 -4.38 -24.67
CA ASN A 120 -4.58 -2.99 -25.09
C ASN A 120 -5.24 -2.09 -24.04
N LYS A 121 -6.37 -2.52 -23.48
CA LYS A 121 -7.05 -1.78 -22.41
C LYS A 121 -6.17 -1.64 -21.16
N ILE A 122 -5.45 -2.69 -20.77
CA ILE A 122 -4.49 -2.61 -19.66
C ILE A 122 -3.36 -1.63 -20.00
N CYS A 123 -2.85 -1.63 -21.23
CA CYS A 123 -1.83 -0.67 -21.65
C CYS A 123 -2.33 0.78 -21.58
N GLU A 124 -3.59 1.04 -21.91
CA GLU A 124 -4.22 2.36 -21.74
C GLU A 124 -4.33 2.72 -20.24
N THR A 125 -4.72 1.76 -19.40
CA THR A 125 -4.79 1.97 -17.94
C THR A 125 -3.40 2.27 -17.35
N VAL A 126 -2.34 1.59 -17.80
CA VAL A 126 -0.96 1.91 -17.38
C VAL A 126 -0.57 3.35 -17.73
N GLN A 127 -1.07 3.90 -18.85
CA GLN A 127 -0.82 5.30 -19.20
C GLN A 127 -1.49 6.28 -18.23
N TRP A 128 -2.64 5.94 -17.66
CA TRP A 128 -3.30 6.77 -16.62
C TRP A 128 -2.51 6.80 -15.30
N TYR A 129 -1.73 5.75 -15.03
CA TYR A 129 -0.84 5.68 -13.87
C TYR A 129 0.58 6.18 -14.16
N ALA A 130 0.77 6.99 -15.23
CA ALA A 130 2.10 7.47 -15.65
C ALA A 130 2.83 8.24 -14.54
N ASP A 131 2.10 8.97 -13.70
CA ASP A 131 2.64 9.75 -12.58
C ASP A 131 3.12 8.86 -11.41
N LEU A 132 2.67 7.59 -11.35
CA LEU A 132 3.13 6.61 -10.38
C LEU A 132 4.36 5.82 -10.84
N LEU A 133 4.85 6.07 -12.06
CA LEU A 133 6.04 5.39 -12.58
C LEU A 133 7.29 5.82 -11.82
N ASP A 134 7.91 4.87 -11.16
CA ASP A 134 9.16 5.06 -10.45
C ASP A 134 10.35 4.96 -11.42
N GLU A 135 11.14 6.03 -11.52
CA GLU A 135 12.30 6.11 -12.42
C GLU A 135 13.51 5.31 -11.89
N ASP A 136 13.54 4.97 -10.64
CA ASP A 136 14.67 4.31 -9.96
C ASP A 136 14.62 2.79 -10.08
N THR A 137 13.46 2.21 -10.43
CA THR A 137 13.30 0.77 -10.60
C THR A 137 12.70 0.38 -11.95
N VAL A 138 13.18 -0.76 -12.49
CA VAL A 138 12.59 -1.34 -13.71
C VAL A 138 11.24 -2.00 -13.42
N ILE A 139 11.10 -2.65 -12.27
CA ILE A 139 9.88 -3.36 -11.86
C ILE A 139 8.95 -2.38 -11.16
N GLN A 140 7.78 -2.15 -11.76
CA GLN A 140 6.80 -1.17 -11.26
C GLN A 140 5.77 -1.84 -10.36
N LYS A 141 6.18 -2.19 -9.13
CA LYS A 141 5.33 -2.92 -8.18
C LYS A 141 4.03 -2.17 -7.85
N ARG A 142 4.09 -0.86 -7.59
CA ARG A 142 2.90 -0.05 -7.27
C ARG A 142 1.83 -0.10 -8.36
N ILE A 143 2.26 0.02 -9.62
CA ILE A 143 1.33 -0.05 -10.76
C ILE A 143 0.77 -1.47 -10.90
N SER A 144 1.61 -2.51 -10.74
CA SER A 144 1.17 -3.91 -10.80
C SER A 144 0.10 -4.21 -9.74
N LEU A 145 0.29 -3.76 -8.51
CA LEU A 145 -0.68 -3.89 -7.41
C LEU A 145 -1.98 -3.11 -7.71
N SER A 146 -1.88 -1.86 -8.19
CA SER A 146 -3.05 -1.05 -8.55
C SER A 146 -3.86 -1.70 -9.67
N LEU A 147 -3.19 -2.27 -10.68
CA LEU A 147 -3.85 -3.03 -11.75
C LEU A 147 -4.48 -4.33 -11.24
N GLY A 148 -3.90 -4.98 -10.23
CA GLY A 148 -4.47 -6.14 -9.55
C GLY A 148 -5.82 -5.86 -8.94
N LYS A 149 -6.03 -4.64 -8.45
CA LYS A 149 -7.28 -4.15 -7.83
C LYS A 149 -8.25 -3.52 -8.82
N TYR A 150 -7.85 -3.34 -10.07
CA TYR A 150 -8.71 -2.75 -11.10
C TYR A 150 -9.79 -3.74 -11.54
N LEU A 151 -11.05 -3.32 -11.52
CA LEU A 151 -12.19 -4.19 -11.89
C LEU A 151 -12.17 -4.51 -13.38
N VAL A 152 -11.97 -5.77 -13.73
CA VAL A 152 -11.88 -6.26 -15.11
C VAL A 152 -13.06 -7.16 -15.45
N LYS A 153 -13.54 -7.09 -16.68
CA LYS A 153 -14.60 -7.96 -17.17
C LYS A 153 -14.05 -9.31 -17.62
N PHE A 154 -14.63 -10.40 -17.11
CA PHE A 154 -14.36 -11.79 -17.49
C PHE A 154 -15.69 -12.45 -17.92
N ASP A 155 -15.78 -12.95 -19.13
CA ASP A 155 -16.89 -13.77 -19.66
C ASP A 155 -18.33 -13.38 -19.21
N GLY A 156 -18.55 -12.11 -18.98
CA GLY A 156 -19.85 -11.56 -18.56
C GLY A 156 -19.87 -10.93 -17.18
N ASP A 157 -19.02 -11.38 -16.26
CA ASP A 157 -18.89 -10.87 -14.90
C ASP A 157 -17.68 -9.98 -14.71
N TYR A 158 -17.71 -9.16 -13.66
CA TYR A 158 -16.57 -8.33 -13.25
C TYR A 158 -15.88 -8.92 -12.02
N ASP A 159 -14.55 -8.86 -12.03
CA ASP A 159 -13.73 -9.43 -10.96
C ASP A 159 -12.40 -8.69 -10.84
N HIS A 160 -11.69 -8.87 -9.74
CA HIS A 160 -10.38 -8.30 -9.51
C HIS A 160 -9.28 -9.30 -9.91
N PRO A 161 -8.28 -8.88 -10.72
CA PRO A 161 -7.16 -9.75 -11.09
C PRO A 161 -6.43 -10.37 -9.91
N GLU A 162 -6.27 -9.66 -8.78
CA GLU A 162 -5.62 -10.19 -7.59
C GLU A 162 -6.45 -11.30 -6.93
N GLU A 163 -7.78 -11.16 -6.83
CA GLU A 163 -8.64 -12.19 -6.25
C GLU A 163 -8.63 -13.47 -7.12
N ARG A 164 -8.63 -13.29 -8.44
CA ARG A 164 -8.47 -14.43 -9.35
C ARG A 164 -7.12 -15.10 -9.21
N LEU A 165 -6.05 -14.32 -9.04
CA LEU A 165 -4.71 -14.85 -8.78
C LEU A 165 -4.72 -15.72 -7.52
N PHE A 166 -5.30 -15.26 -6.42
CA PHE A 166 -5.37 -16.04 -5.17
C PHE A 166 -6.15 -17.33 -5.33
N ARG A 167 -7.31 -17.28 -5.99
CA ARG A 167 -8.09 -18.50 -6.28
C ARG A 167 -7.30 -19.52 -7.11
N GLU A 168 -6.58 -19.07 -8.13
CA GLU A 168 -5.78 -19.97 -8.96
C GLU A 168 -4.53 -20.51 -8.22
N LEU A 169 -3.92 -19.72 -7.33
CA LEU A 169 -2.84 -20.20 -6.45
C LEU A 169 -3.36 -21.23 -5.44
N CYS A 170 -4.56 -21.03 -4.88
CA CYS A 170 -5.21 -22.04 -4.04
C CYS A 170 -5.46 -23.33 -4.81
N LYS A 171 -6.02 -23.26 -6.02
CA LYS A 171 -6.22 -24.44 -6.89
C LYS A 171 -4.90 -25.12 -7.24
N MET A 172 -3.84 -24.37 -7.52
CA MET A 172 -2.51 -24.92 -7.77
C MET A 172 -2.01 -25.81 -6.62
N ARG A 173 -2.42 -25.50 -5.39
CA ARG A 173 -2.08 -26.21 -4.16
C ARG A 173 -3.17 -27.18 -3.67
N ASN A 174 -4.20 -27.43 -4.45
CA ASN A 174 -5.37 -28.25 -4.11
C ASN A 174 -6.12 -27.72 -2.85
N LEU A 175 -6.18 -26.42 -2.69
CA LEU A 175 -6.95 -25.72 -1.66
C LEU A 175 -8.28 -25.24 -2.25
N SER A 176 -9.27 -24.98 -1.38
CA SER A 176 -10.52 -24.33 -1.80
C SER A 176 -10.28 -22.84 -2.13
N ASP A 177 -11.16 -22.26 -2.93
CA ASP A 177 -11.08 -20.86 -3.38
C ASP A 177 -11.12 -19.85 -2.23
N SER A 178 -11.48 -20.26 -1.01
CA SER A 178 -11.57 -19.42 0.19
C SER A 178 -10.42 -19.59 1.17
N GLU A 179 -9.49 -20.53 0.95
CA GLU A 179 -8.36 -20.81 1.87
C GLU A 179 -7.13 -19.93 1.55
N TRP A 180 -7.34 -18.64 1.26
CA TRP A 180 -6.26 -17.71 0.93
C TRP A 180 -5.21 -17.56 2.04
N ASP A 181 -5.65 -17.67 3.29
CA ASP A 181 -4.78 -17.65 4.46
C ASP A 181 -3.65 -18.68 4.39
N ARG A 182 -3.83 -19.76 3.65
CA ARG A 182 -2.81 -20.83 3.49
C ARG A 182 -1.78 -20.58 2.39
N ILE A 183 -1.95 -19.54 1.60
CA ILE A 183 -1.00 -19.11 0.58
C ILE A 183 -0.33 -17.78 0.93
N LEU A 184 -0.77 -17.11 1.99
CA LEU A 184 -0.25 -15.82 2.43
C LEU A 184 0.75 -15.97 3.58
N GLU A 185 1.69 -15.04 3.63
CA GLU A 185 2.67 -14.89 4.71
C GLU A 185 3.00 -13.39 4.78
N VAL A 186 2.42 -12.71 5.75
CA VAL A 186 2.52 -11.26 5.87
C VAL A 186 3.10 -10.90 7.22
N GLU A 187 4.23 -10.22 7.22
CA GLU A 187 4.76 -9.61 8.43
C GLU A 187 3.89 -8.42 8.80
N ASN A 188 3.36 -8.43 10.00
CA ASN A 188 2.53 -7.38 10.57
C ASN A 188 3.19 -6.76 11.78
N TYR A 189 3.02 -5.45 11.93
CA TYR A 189 3.39 -4.70 13.11
C TYR A 189 2.16 -4.45 13.98
N GLN A 190 2.24 -4.82 15.26
CA GLN A 190 1.30 -4.37 16.26
C GLN A 190 1.80 -3.04 16.80
N LEU A 191 1.10 -1.95 16.45
CA LEU A 191 1.44 -0.60 16.86
C LEU A 191 0.47 -0.12 17.93
N LYS A 192 1.00 0.51 18.99
CA LYS A 192 0.22 1.33 19.91
C LYS A 192 0.40 2.79 19.54
N ILE A 193 -0.68 3.48 19.27
CA ILE A 193 -0.74 4.89 18.86
C ILE A 193 -1.43 5.64 20.00
N ARG A 194 -0.70 6.45 20.76
CA ARG A 194 -1.17 7.14 21.94
C ARG A 194 -1.03 8.65 21.77
N LEU A 195 -2.12 9.41 21.98
CA LEU A 195 -2.03 10.85 22.11
C LEU A 195 -1.12 11.22 23.28
N ASP A 196 -0.20 12.15 23.06
CA ASP A 196 0.76 12.59 24.09
C ASP A 196 0.15 13.64 25.01
N PHE A 197 -0.84 13.21 25.79
CA PHE A 197 -1.53 14.02 26.78
C PHE A 197 -1.06 13.71 28.18
N GLU A 198 -1.02 14.74 29.03
CA GLU A 198 -0.68 14.59 30.43
C GLU A 198 -1.84 14.00 31.25
N ASN A 199 -3.08 14.45 30.97
CA ASN A 199 -4.24 14.12 31.80
C ASN A 199 -5.21 13.12 31.20
N PHE A 200 -4.99 12.66 29.97
CA PHE A 200 -5.87 11.72 29.27
C PHE A 200 -5.09 10.52 28.71
N ASP A 201 -5.62 9.34 28.91
CA ASP A 201 -5.06 8.10 28.33
C ASP A 201 -5.87 7.70 27.09
N ILE A 202 -5.57 8.31 25.95
CA ILE A 202 -6.26 8.09 24.67
C ILE A 202 -5.33 7.37 23.70
N TRP A 203 -5.69 6.16 23.31
CA TRP A 203 -4.84 5.37 22.40
C TRP A 203 -5.63 4.38 21.53
N ARG A 204 -4.96 3.94 20.48
CA ARG A 204 -5.41 2.88 19.55
C ARG A 204 -4.32 1.84 19.43
N ARG A 205 -4.70 0.56 19.41
CA ARG A 205 -3.79 -0.55 19.11
C ARG A 205 -4.21 -1.16 17.79
N VAL A 206 -3.32 -1.11 16.80
CA VAL A 206 -3.58 -1.58 15.44
C VAL A 206 -2.61 -2.68 15.04
N LEU A 207 -3.08 -3.60 14.22
CA LEU A 207 -2.24 -4.52 13.47
C LEU A 207 -2.19 -4.03 12.02
N ILE A 208 -1.00 -3.88 11.46
CA ILE A 208 -0.80 -3.32 10.12
C ILE A 208 0.34 -4.06 9.40
N PRO A 209 0.19 -4.43 8.10
CA PRO A 209 1.30 -5.00 7.34
C PRO A 209 2.53 -4.10 7.34
N SER A 210 3.71 -4.67 7.59
CA SER A 210 4.98 -3.92 7.67
C SER A 210 5.36 -3.25 6.33
N SER A 211 4.86 -3.79 5.23
CA SER A 211 5.02 -3.24 3.87
C SER A 211 4.17 -1.98 3.60
N CYS A 212 3.20 -1.66 4.46
CA CYS A 212 2.41 -0.44 4.33
C CYS A 212 3.29 0.81 4.39
N THR A 213 2.90 1.84 3.64
CA THR A 213 3.55 3.16 3.67
C THR A 213 3.10 3.97 4.89
N PHE A 214 3.84 5.02 5.22
CA PHE A 214 3.45 5.97 6.25
C PHE A 214 2.17 6.73 5.89
N GLN A 215 1.94 7.03 4.61
CA GLN A 215 0.63 7.55 4.15
C GLN A 215 -0.51 6.61 4.54
N ARG A 216 -0.31 5.30 4.38
CA ARG A 216 -1.31 4.30 4.76
C ARG A 216 -1.53 4.25 6.27
N LEU A 217 -0.44 4.41 7.06
CA LEU A 217 -0.54 4.53 8.51
C LEU A 217 -1.31 5.80 8.92
N HIS A 218 -1.07 6.93 8.26
CA HIS A 218 -1.86 8.15 8.45
C HIS A 218 -3.35 7.87 8.23
N CYS A 219 -3.76 7.27 7.10
CA CYS A 219 -5.16 6.90 6.85
C CYS A 219 -5.73 5.98 7.94
N VAL A 220 -4.93 5.03 8.47
CA VAL A 220 -5.33 4.16 9.59
C VAL A 220 -5.54 4.96 10.86
N ILE A 221 -4.68 5.93 11.16
CA ILE A 221 -4.83 6.81 12.32
C ILE A 221 -6.12 7.63 12.18
N GLN A 222 -6.33 8.27 11.04
CA GLN A 222 -7.54 9.05 10.75
C GLN A 222 -8.81 8.22 10.95
N GLU A 223 -8.90 7.03 10.37
CA GLU A 223 -10.06 6.16 10.48
C GLU A 223 -10.27 5.62 11.92
N THR A 224 -9.20 5.27 12.65
CA THR A 224 -9.30 4.69 13.99
C THR A 224 -9.56 5.73 15.09
N PHE A 225 -9.14 6.96 14.90
CA PHE A 225 -9.52 8.08 15.76
C PHE A 225 -10.85 8.71 15.30
N GLY A 226 -11.22 8.59 14.03
CA GLY A 226 -12.44 9.17 13.44
C GLY A 226 -12.27 10.64 13.12
N TRP A 227 -11.08 11.08 12.75
CA TRP A 227 -10.81 12.42 12.25
C TRP A 227 -11.17 12.53 10.76
N PHE A 228 -11.26 13.77 10.25
CA PHE A 228 -11.77 14.06 8.91
C PHE A 228 -10.68 14.28 7.86
N ASP A 229 -9.41 14.21 8.26
CA ASP A 229 -8.26 14.40 7.36
C ASP A 229 -8.28 15.79 6.65
N TYR A 230 -8.56 16.84 7.43
CA TYR A 230 -8.65 18.22 6.91
C TYR A 230 -7.35 19.01 7.08
N HIS A 231 -6.41 18.51 7.87
CA HIS A 231 -5.19 19.19 8.26
C HIS A 231 -3.95 18.43 7.81
N LEU A 232 -2.82 19.15 7.76
CA LEU A 232 -1.51 18.57 7.45
C LEU A 232 -1.03 17.65 8.55
N HIS A 233 -0.13 16.74 8.17
CA HIS A 233 0.49 15.78 9.09
C HIS A 233 1.96 15.56 8.78
N GLU A 234 2.69 15.06 9.77
CA GLU A 234 4.04 14.54 9.60
C GLU A 234 4.32 13.39 10.56
N PHE A 235 5.34 12.59 10.21
CA PHE A 235 5.96 11.65 11.14
C PHE A 235 7.40 12.08 11.40
N ARG A 236 7.85 11.95 12.66
CA ARG A 236 9.21 12.30 13.09
C ARG A 236 9.88 11.14 13.78
N LEU A 237 11.12 10.85 13.40
CA LEU A 237 12.01 10.01 14.20
C LEU A 237 12.88 10.94 15.03
N ILE A 238 12.82 10.75 16.33
CA ILE A 238 13.57 11.55 17.29
C ILE A 238 14.83 10.80 17.75
N GLY A 239 15.86 11.55 18.10
CA GLY A 239 17.10 11.05 18.70
C GLY A 239 17.03 11.09 20.22
N GLU A 240 18.10 10.58 20.86
CA GLU A 240 18.32 10.80 22.28
C GLU A 240 18.66 12.27 22.53
N PRO A 241 18.13 12.89 23.59
CA PRO A 241 18.49 14.24 23.97
C PRO A 241 19.96 14.29 24.43
N GLU A 242 20.65 15.40 24.18
CA GLU A 242 22.04 15.58 24.58
C GLU A 242 22.22 15.56 26.11
N GLU A 243 21.19 15.97 26.85
CA GLU A 243 21.14 15.87 28.31
C GLU A 243 20.03 14.87 28.70
N ALA A 244 20.37 13.92 29.56
CA ALA A 244 19.50 12.83 30.00
C ALA A 244 18.41 13.30 30.97
N ASP A 245 17.64 14.33 30.61
CA ASP A 245 16.45 14.74 31.36
C ASP A 245 15.21 14.08 30.76
N HIS A 246 14.73 13.02 31.43
CA HIS A 246 13.68 12.13 30.98
C HIS A 246 12.26 12.75 30.92
N LYS A 247 12.15 14.07 30.95
CA LYS A 247 10.87 14.80 30.95
C LYS A 247 10.81 15.95 29.95
N LEU A 248 11.64 15.92 28.91
CA LEU A 248 11.52 16.92 27.86
C LEU A 248 10.25 16.67 27.03
N PRO A 249 9.52 17.71 26.62
CA PRO A 249 8.43 17.56 25.68
C PRO A 249 8.95 17.08 24.33
N LEU A 250 8.14 16.36 23.55
CA LEU A 250 8.57 15.70 22.31
C LEU A 250 9.23 16.63 21.29
N TYR A 251 8.82 17.89 21.25
CA TYR A 251 9.40 18.91 20.36
C TYR A 251 10.84 19.30 20.71
N ALA A 252 11.32 18.99 21.92
CA ALA A 252 12.67 19.30 22.36
C ALA A 252 13.72 18.23 22.00
N TYR A 253 13.26 17.07 21.53
CA TYR A 253 14.16 16.01 21.08
C TYR A 253 14.74 16.33 19.69
N PRO A 254 16.03 16.00 19.44
CA PRO A 254 16.63 16.22 18.13
C PRO A 254 15.92 15.34 17.08
N ILE A 255 15.57 15.94 15.96
CA ILE A 255 14.93 15.23 14.83
C ILE A 255 16.03 14.55 14.02
N LYS A 256 15.90 13.24 13.79
CA LYS A 256 16.76 12.45 12.89
C LYS A 256 16.19 12.38 11.48
N MET A 257 14.86 12.23 11.38
CA MET A 257 14.15 12.09 10.11
C MET A 257 12.77 12.70 10.22
N ARG A 258 12.32 13.33 9.13
CA ARG A 258 10.93 13.68 8.90
C ARG A 258 10.37 12.87 7.75
N ILE A 259 9.14 12.38 7.88
CA ILE A 259 8.39 11.73 6.82
C ILE A 259 7.13 12.57 6.65
N VAL A 260 7.02 13.22 5.50
CA VAL A 260 6.05 14.29 5.22
C VAL A 260 5.12 13.88 4.08
N ASP A 261 3.97 14.54 3.97
CA ASP A 261 3.03 14.34 2.88
C ASP A 261 3.72 14.59 1.53
N GLY A 262 3.80 13.56 0.71
CA GLY A 262 4.45 13.63 -0.61
C GLY A 262 3.65 14.41 -1.66
N GLU A 263 2.41 14.77 -1.37
CA GLU A 263 1.51 15.54 -2.26
C GLU A 263 1.46 17.04 -1.89
N ASP A 264 2.01 17.43 -0.74
CA ASP A 264 2.02 18.83 -0.30
C ASP A 264 3.04 19.66 -1.10
N PRO A 265 2.59 20.71 -1.83
CA PRO A 265 3.47 21.58 -2.60
C PRO A 265 4.46 22.40 -1.75
N GLU A 266 4.15 22.65 -0.48
CA GLU A 266 4.97 23.45 0.44
C GLU A 266 6.14 22.65 1.02
N VAL A 267 6.11 21.32 0.89
CA VAL A 267 7.17 20.42 1.35
C VAL A 267 8.53 20.73 0.73
N GLY A 268 8.57 21.35 -0.45
CA GLY A 268 9.81 21.78 -1.09
C GLY A 268 10.72 22.65 -0.20
N GLU A 269 10.12 23.48 0.68
CA GLU A 269 10.87 24.33 1.61
C GLU A 269 11.52 23.53 2.76
N TYR A 270 10.98 22.36 3.11
CA TYR A 270 11.51 21.51 4.17
C TYR A 270 12.59 20.53 3.68
N LEU A 271 12.68 20.29 2.36
CA LEU A 271 13.61 19.34 1.75
C LEU A 271 15.08 19.78 1.81
N GLU A 272 15.37 21.06 2.02
CA GLU A 272 16.73 21.63 2.06
C GLU A 272 17.31 21.71 3.47
N SER A 273 17.01 20.75 4.35
CA SER A 273 17.59 20.72 5.70
C SER A 273 18.83 19.84 5.74
N ASP A 274 19.99 20.44 6.00
CA ASP A 274 21.23 19.70 6.31
C ASP A 274 21.20 19.03 7.71
N LYS A 275 20.13 19.23 8.49
CA LYS A 275 20.05 18.81 9.90
C LYS A 275 19.41 17.44 10.09
N TYR A 276 18.55 17.00 9.18
CA TYR A 276 17.83 15.73 9.27
C TYR A 276 17.43 15.22 7.88
N GLU A 277 17.23 13.91 7.77
CA GLU A 277 16.74 13.27 6.55
C GLU A 277 15.24 13.58 6.36
N VAL A 278 14.82 13.87 5.11
CA VAL A 278 13.41 14.04 4.74
C VAL A 278 13.01 12.94 3.75
N LYS A 279 11.90 12.29 4.03
CA LYS A 279 11.28 11.27 3.16
C LYS A 279 9.83 11.59 2.88
N PHE A 280 9.28 11.01 1.83
CA PHE A 280 7.85 11.10 1.53
C PHE A 280 7.09 9.91 2.11
N ASP A 281 5.98 10.16 2.74
CA ASP A 281 5.09 9.17 3.35
C ASP A 281 4.54 8.17 2.32
N THR A 282 4.29 8.61 1.08
CA THR A 282 3.84 7.78 -0.05
C THR A 282 4.88 6.75 -0.51
N LYS A 283 6.17 6.98 -0.22
CA LYS A 283 7.29 6.17 -0.71
C LYS A 283 8.01 5.39 0.40
N THR A 284 7.79 5.76 1.67
CA THR A 284 8.48 5.17 2.82
C THR A 284 7.59 4.10 3.46
N SER A 285 8.05 2.85 3.52
CA SER A 285 7.32 1.78 4.19
C SER A 285 7.63 1.73 5.68
N LEU A 286 6.72 1.15 6.46
CA LEU A 286 6.91 0.99 7.92
C LEU A 286 8.15 0.16 8.22
N LYS A 287 8.40 -0.92 7.48
CA LYS A 287 9.58 -1.78 7.66
C LYS A 287 10.90 -1.06 7.41
N ASP A 288 10.92 -0.05 6.52
CA ASP A 288 12.14 0.72 6.24
C ASP A 288 12.58 1.56 7.44
N VAL A 289 11.65 1.88 8.32
CA VAL A 289 11.86 2.72 9.50
C VAL A 289 11.94 1.88 10.78
N PHE A 290 10.94 1.05 11.04
CA PHE A 290 10.84 0.28 12.28
C PHE A 290 11.87 -0.86 12.41
N LYS A 291 12.68 -1.13 11.40
CA LYS A 291 13.86 -2.00 11.53
C LYS A 291 14.96 -1.41 12.43
N ASP A 292 15.02 -0.07 12.55
CA ASP A 292 16.07 0.67 13.24
C ASP A 292 15.58 1.37 14.51
N THR A 293 14.25 1.41 14.75
CA THR A 293 13.61 2.03 15.91
C THR A 293 12.30 1.33 16.23
N ASP A 294 11.84 1.42 17.46
CA ASP A 294 10.52 0.98 17.90
C ASP A 294 9.53 2.12 18.13
N THR A 295 9.97 3.38 17.94
CA THR A 295 9.17 4.56 18.25
C THR A 295 9.22 5.59 17.14
N CYS A 296 8.07 6.18 16.85
CA CYS A 296 7.90 7.28 15.91
C CYS A 296 6.86 8.26 16.47
N ILE A 297 7.03 9.55 16.22
CA ILE A 297 6.06 10.58 16.59
C ILE A 297 5.23 10.93 15.35
N TYR A 298 3.93 10.97 15.49
CA TYR A 298 3.01 11.45 14.47
C TYR A 298 2.33 12.72 14.96
N THR A 299 2.37 13.78 14.16
CA THR A 299 1.67 15.04 14.44
C THR A 299 0.61 15.24 13.37
N TYR A 300 -0.60 15.50 13.79
CA TYR A 300 -1.73 15.87 12.95
C TYR A 300 -2.24 17.25 13.39
N ASP A 301 -2.59 18.09 12.43
CA ASP A 301 -3.00 19.48 12.65
C ASP A 301 -1.94 20.31 13.39
N PHE A 302 -1.12 21.04 12.63
CA PHE A 302 -0.04 21.86 13.22
C PHE A 302 -0.56 23.07 14.03
N GLY A 303 -1.86 23.39 13.92
CA GLY A 303 -2.52 24.40 14.74
C GLY A 303 -2.84 23.90 16.14
N ASP A 304 -3.56 22.78 16.23
CA ASP A 304 -3.92 22.09 17.49
C ASP A 304 -2.80 21.22 18.03
N ASN A 305 -1.85 20.83 17.18
CA ASN A 305 -0.66 20.03 17.49
C ASN A 305 -0.98 18.69 18.17
N TRP A 306 -1.79 17.86 17.50
CA TRP A 306 -2.11 16.51 18.00
C TRP A 306 -0.90 15.58 17.85
N GLU A 307 -0.01 15.59 18.85
CA GLU A 307 1.14 14.69 18.89
C GLU A 307 0.74 13.29 19.39
N HIS A 308 1.19 12.27 18.65
CA HIS A 308 0.98 10.87 19.02
C HIS A 308 2.32 10.17 19.10
N VAL A 309 2.51 9.40 20.16
CA VAL A 309 3.60 8.44 20.27
C VAL A 309 3.14 7.13 19.66
N ILE A 310 3.80 6.70 18.58
CA ILE A 310 3.59 5.40 17.95
C ILE A 310 4.69 4.46 18.42
N THR A 311 4.30 3.35 19.04
CA THR A 311 5.24 2.34 19.54
C THR A 311 5.00 1.01 18.85
N LEU A 312 6.06 0.41 18.30
CA LEU A 312 6.05 -0.96 17.82
C LEU A 312 6.10 -1.91 19.02
N GLU A 313 4.96 -2.54 19.33
CA GLU A 313 4.86 -3.46 20.47
C GLU A 313 5.31 -4.88 20.10
N LYS A 314 5.00 -5.33 18.88
CA LYS A 314 5.29 -6.69 18.39
C LYS A 314 5.41 -6.75 16.88
N VAL A 315 6.26 -7.65 16.41
CA VAL A 315 6.28 -8.14 15.02
C VAL A 315 5.58 -9.50 15.00
N ILE A 316 4.61 -9.66 14.12
CA ILE A 316 3.74 -10.86 14.06
C ILE A 316 3.69 -11.32 12.60
N GLU A 317 4.13 -12.53 12.33
CA GLU A 317 3.89 -13.19 11.06
C GLU A 317 2.51 -13.84 11.09
N ASN A 318 1.64 -13.40 10.19
CA ASN A 318 0.31 -13.97 10.02
C ASN A 318 -0.19 -13.76 8.58
N ASN A 319 -1.48 -14.02 8.34
CA ASN A 319 -2.07 -13.94 7.01
C ASN A 319 -2.86 -12.64 6.78
N ASN A 320 -2.71 -11.68 7.67
CA ASN A 320 -3.50 -10.47 7.63
C ASN A 320 -2.89 -9.44 6.66
N ARG A 321 -3.60 -9.16 5.58
CA ARG A 321 -3.17 -8.22 4.51
C ARG A 321 -3.64 -6.79 4.72
N PHE A 322 -4.56 -6.56 5.66
CA PHE A 322 -5.21 -5.28 5.86
C PHE A 322 -5.04 -4.79 7.28
N PRO A 323 -4.98 -3.47 7.51
CA PRO A 323 -4.97 -2.95 8.87
C PRO A 323 -6.20 -3.38 9.67
N VAL A 324 -6.00 -3.64 10.97
CA VAL A 324 -7.06 -4.02 11.91
C VAL A 324 -6.90 -3.25 13.21
N LEU A 325 -7.94 -2.57 13.66
CA LEU A 325 -8.02 -2.01 15.01
C LEU A 325 -8.31 -3.15 15.99
N LEU A 326 -7.36 -3.42 16.89
CA LEU A 326 -7.47 -4.49 17.90
C LEU A 326 -8.15 -3.99 19.16
N GLU A 327 -7.72 -2.84 19.66
CA GLU A 327 -8.18 -2.26 20.92
C GLU A 327 -8.15 -0.74 20.86
N ARG A 328 -8.95 -0.09 21.67
CA ARG A 328 -8.94 1.37 21.86
C ARG A 328 -9.24 1.73 23.29
N ASN A 329 -8.75 2.90 23.70
CA ASN A 329 -9.07 3.52 24.98
C ASN A 329 -9.26 5.04 24.80
N GLY A 330 -10.23 5.61 25.49
CA GLY A 330 -10.51 7.03 25.49
C GLY A 330 -11.17 7.55 24.20
N GLU A 331 -11.98 8.58 24.34
CA GLU A 331 -12.55 9.33 23.22
C GLU A 331 -11.51 10.32 22.67
N ARG A 332 -11.50 10.47 21.35
CA ARG A 332 -10.64 11.45 20.71
C ARG A 332 -11.15 12.88 20.96
N PRO A 333 -10.28 13.90 20.93
CA PRO A 333 -10.70 15.29 20.85
C PRO A 333 -11.57 15.55 19.62
N PRO A 334 -12.54 16.49 19.68
CA PRO A 334 -13.15 17.03 18.47
C PRO A 334 -12.11 17.73 17.58
N GLU A 335 -12.35 17.80 16.27
CA GLU A 335 -11.56 18.67 15.39
C GLU A 335 -11.63 20.13 15.84
N ASP A 336 -10.54 20.88 15.66
CA ASP A 336 -10.46 22.33 15.94
C ASP A 336 -10.83 22.72 17.38
N VAL A 337 -10.63 21.86 18.35
CA VAL A 337 -10.99 22.14 19.76
C VAL A 337 -9.96 23.01 20.48
N GLY A 338 -8.80 23.26 19.85
CA GLY A 338 -7.74 24.12 20.39
C GLY A 338 -6.66 23.39 21.18
N GLY A 339 -6.25 22.20 20.70
CA GLY A 339 -5.20 21.38 21.29
C GLY A 339 -5.57 20.78 22.64
N GLU A 340 -4.57 20.34 23.41
CA GLU A 340 -4.79 19.68 24.72
C GLU A 340 -5.56 20.58 25.68
N SER A 341 -5.20 21.87 25.77
CA SER A 341 -5.87 22.81 26.66
C SER A 341 -7.33 23.08 26.28
N GLY A 342 -7.62 23.16 24.98
CA GLY A 342 -8.99 23.27 24.47
C GLY A 342 -9.81 22.02 24.76
N PHE A 343 -9.19 20.85 24.63
CA PHE A 343 -9.85 19.59 24.99
C PHE A 343 -10.13 19.46 26.48
N GLU A 344 -9.23 19.90 27.36
CA GLU A 344 -9.48 19.95 28.80
C GLU A 344 -10.68 20.84 29.12
N GLU A 345 -10.73 22.02 28.53
CA GLU A 345 -11.86 22.94 28.72
C GLU A 345 -13.15 22.35 28.15
N TYR A 346 -13.11 21.76 26.96
CA TYR A 346 -14.24 21.03 26.38
C TYR A 346 -14.77 19.96 27.36
N MET A 347 -13.90 19.11 27.89
CA MET A 347 -14.26 18.04 28.82
C MET A 347 -14.85 18.60 30.13
N ARG A 348 -14.33 19.73 30.62
CA ARG A 348 -14.85 20.43 31.78
C ARG A 348 -16.28 20.93 31.56
N ILE A 349 -16.54 21.55 30.41
CA ILE A 349 -17.85 22.08 30.04
C ILE A 349 -18.89 20.95 29.87
N ILE A 350 -18.56 19.91 29.13
CA ILE A 350 -19.53 18.83 28.85
C ILE A 350 -19.80 17.94 30.05
N SER A 351 -18.91 17.91 31.05
CA SER A 351 -19.12 17.15 32.27
C SER A 351 -20.08 17.83 33.26
N ASP A 352 -20.25 19.15 33.18
CA ASP A 352 -21.16 19.92 34.02
C ASP A 352 -22.44 20.33 33.26
N LYS A 353 -23.53 19.60 33.46
CA LYS A 353 -24.83 19.88 32.84
C LYS A 353 -25.41 21.27 33.18
N ASN A 354 -24.92 21.93 34.23
CA ASN A 354 -25.36 23.29 34.60
C ASN A 354 -24.44 24.38 34.05
N HIS A 355 -23.39 24.03 33.35
CA HIS A 355 -22.48 24.97 32.73
C HIS A 355 -23.23 25.81 31.68
N PRO A 356 -23.10 27.17 31.66
CA PRO A 356 -23.82 28.02 30.70
C PRO A 356 -23.62 27.65 29.23
N GLU A 357 -22.47 27.10 28.88
CA GLU A 357 -22.09 26.73 27.51
C GLU A 357 -22.29 25.24 27.20
N HIS A 358 -22.81 24.42 28.14
CA HIS A 358 -22.94 22.98 28.00
C HIS A 358 -23.66 22.57 26.69
N GLU A 359 -24.87 23.09 26.48
CA GLU A 359 -25.69 22.77 25.31
C GLU A 359 -25.03 23.25 24.00
N ALA A 360 -24.44 24.44 24.00
CA ALA A 360 -23.75 24.99 22.82
C ALA A 360 -22.52 24.13 22.44
N MET A 361 -21.76 23.69 23.46
CA MET A 361 -20.58 22.88 23.28
C MET A 361 -20.93 21.47 22.76
N LEU A 362 -22.02 20.87 23.27
CA LEU A 362 -22.52 19.59 22.76
C LEU A 362 -22.93 19.71 21.28
N GLN A 363 -23.72 20.73 20.90
CA GLN A 363 -24.12 20.95 19.54
C GLN A 363 -22.93 21.17 18.60
N TRP A 364 -21.93 21.93 19.04
CA TRP A 364 -20.70 22.14 18.28
C TRP A 364 -19.95 20.80 18.07
N SER A 365 -19.81 20.01 19.14
CA SER A 365 -19.09 18.74 19.06
C SER A 365 -19.80 17.68 18.20
N GLU A 366 -21.13 17.74 18.04
CA GLU A 366 -21.87 16.86 17.13
C GLU A 366 -21.51 17.11 15.65
N ILE A 367 -21.10 18.34 15.32
CA ILE A 367 -20.68 18.73 13.95
C ILE A 367 -19.21 18.33 13.71
N THR A 368 -18.37 18.43 14.72
CA THR A 368 -16.92 18.21 14.64
C THR A 368 -16.49 16.80 15.02
N LYS A 369 -17.42 15.96 15.45
CA LYS A 369 -17.20 14.53 15.70
C LYS A 369 -18.00 13.70 14.70
N GLU A 370 -17.33 12.76 14.04
CA GLU A 370 -18.04 11.65 13.42
C GLU A 370 -18.81 10.86 14.49
N LYS A 371 -19.94 10.26 14.07
CA LYS A 371 -20.66 9.32 14.93
C LYS A 371 -19.71 8.23 15.43
N GLU A 372 -19.73 8.00 16.74
CA GLU A 372 -18.92 6.95 17.34
C GLU A 372 -19.24 5.59 16.69
N ARG A 373 -18.20 4.91 16.19
CA ARG A 373 -18.28 3.60 15.54
C ARG A 373 -17.75 2.52 16.47
N THR A 374 -18.28 1.33 16.33
CA THR A 374 -17.70 0.15 16.98
C THR A 374 -16.39 -0.26 16.30
N ILE A 375 -15.57 -1.06 16.98
CA ILE A 375 -14.32 -1.62 16.41
C ILE A 375 -14.62 -2.39 15.13
N GLU A 376 -15.73 -3.16 15.11
CA GLU A 376 -16.16 -3.94 13.95
C GLU A 376 -16.54 -3.05 12.76
N GLU A 377 -17.20 -1.91 13.01
CA GLU A 377 -17.55 -0.95 11.97
C GLU A 377 -16.31 -0.27 11.40
N ILE A 378 -15.37 0.14 12.25
CA ILE A 378 -14.08 0.71 11.84
C ILE A 378 -13.31 -0.31 10.99
N ASN A 379 -13.18 -1.55 11.45
CA ASN A 379 -12.47 -2.60 10.72
C ASN A 379 -13.13 -2.93 9.38
N ARG A 380 -14.46 -2.89 9.28
CA ARG A 380 -15.18 -3.07 8.02
C ARG A 380 -14.87 -1.94 7.04
N ARG A 381 -14.80 -0.69 7.51
CA ARG A 381 -14.42 0.46 6.67
C ARG A 381 -12.98 0.36 6.22
N MET A 382 -12.04 0.09 7.13
CA MET A 382 -10.64 -0.12 6.78
C MET A 382 -10.49 -1.22 5.71
N ASN A 383 -11.16 -2.36 5.87
CA ASN A 383 -11.16 -3.41 4.86
C ASN A 383 -11.67 -2.93 3.49
N TYR A 384 -12.64 -2.03 3.45
CA TYR A 384 -13.16 -1.47 2.20
C TYR A 384 -12.19 -0.48 1.54
N PHE A 385 -11.57 0.41 2.32
CA PHE A 385 -10.66 1.44 1.82
C PHE A 385 -9.26 0.89 1.46
N PHE A 386 -8.84 -0.18 2.12
CA PHE A 386 -7.51 -0.76 1.93
C PHE A 386 -7.47 -1.99 1.00
N ARG A 387 -8.63 -2.43 0.51
CA ARG A 387 -8.72 -3.46 -0.55
C ARG A 387 -8.15 -3.03 -1.88
#